data_a3cf81b9a5cd442a3ca680d3ecdb51ed
#
_entry.id   a3cf81b9a5cd442a3ca680d3ecdb51ed
#
_cell.length_a   1.000
_cell.length_b   1.000
_cell.length_c   1.000
_cell.angle_alpha   90.00
_cell.angle_beta   90.00
_cell.angle_gamma   90.00
#
_symmetry.space_group_name_H-M   'P 1'
#
loop_
_entity.id
_entity.type
_entity.pdbx_description
1 polymer ?
#
loop_
_entity_poly.entity_id
_entity_poly.type
_entity_poly.pdbx_seq_one_letter_code
_entity_poly.pdbx_strand_id
1 'polypeptide(L)'
;MDRLDRKILAVLQGNARASLQEIGQAVGLSPSPCWGRIRKMEEAGVIEGYTVRLNPQALDLADTVLVQVTLDSHSDNTLEKFGETLASIPEVIEAHLVSGDYDYLLRVVVKDTRDYERLLREKLYKIK
;
A
#
# COMPACT_ATOMS: atom_id res chain seq x y z
N MET A 1 -23.81 -3.29 2.32
CA MET A 1 -23.29 -2.65 1.10
C MET A 1 -24.04 -3.20 -0.10
N ASP A 2 -24.69 -2.35 -0.85
CA ASP A 2 -25.55 -2.77 -1.96
C ASP A 2 -24.84 -2.62 -3.33
N ARG A 3 -25.60 -2.89 -4.40
CA ARG A 3 -25.07 -2.84 -5.76
C ARG A 3 -24.61 -1.43 -6.16
N LEU A 4 -25.34 -0.40 -5.74
CA LEU A 4 -24.97 0.99 -6.06
C LEU A 4 -23.68 1.39 -5.35
N ASP A 5 -23.50 0.97 -4.11
CA ASP A 5 -22.26 1.21 -3.38
C ASP A 5 -21.06 0.59 -4.11
N ARG A 6 -21.22 -0.63 -4.59
CA ARG A 6 -20.16 -1.32 -5.34
C ARG A 6 -19.83 -0.60 -6.64
N LYS A 7 -20.85 -0.07 -7.33
CA LYS A 7 -20.61 0.73 -8.55
C LYS A 7 -19.87 2.01 -8.24
N ILE A 8 -20.22 2.68 -7.15
CA ILE A 8 -19.51 3.90 -6.72
C ILE A 8 -18.05 3.59 -6.42
N LEU A 9 -17.79 2.51 -5.69
CA LEU A 9 -16.42 2.08 -5.39
C LEU A 9 -15.62 1.81 -6.66
N ALA A 10 -16.24 1.17 -7.66
CA ALA A 10 -15.56 0.89 -8.93
C ALA A 10 -15.15 2.19 -9.63
N VAL A 11 -16.01 3.21 -9.62
CA VAL A 11 -15.68 4.53 -10.20
C VAL A 11 -14.51 5.16 -9.44
N LEU A 12 -14.57 5.17 -8.12
CA LEU A 12 -13.52 5.75 -7.29
C LEU A 12 -12.18 5.03 -7.41
N GLN A 13 -12.20 3.71 -7.57
CA GLN A 13 -10.96 2.95 -7.80
C GLN A 13 -10.30 3.33 -9.12
N GLY A 14 -11.06 3.68 -10.12
CA GLY A 14 -10.53 4.15 -11.40
C GLY A 14 -10.13 5.62 -11.37
N ASN A 15 -10.83 6.44 -10.58
CA ASN A 15 -10.56 7.87 -10.45
C ASN A 15 -11.04 8.38 -9.10
N ALA A 16 -10.14 8.43 -8.12
CA ALA A 16 -10.47 8.89 -6.77
C ALA A 16 -10.84 10.39 -6.74
N ARG A 17 -10.57 11.13 -7.79
CA ARG A 17 -10.89 12.56 -7.91
C ARG A 17 -12.15 12.84 -8.71
N ALA A 18 -12.91 11.79 -9.05
CA ALA A 18 -14.18 11.98 -9.76
C ALA A 18 -15.12 12.85 -8.93
N SER A 19 -15.80 13.79 -9.58
CA SER A 19 -16.79 14.64 -8.93
C SER A 19 -18.04 13.82 -8.61
N LEU A 20 -18.84 14.32 -7.67
CA LEU A 20 -20.12 13.69 -7.35
C LEU A 20 -21.04 13.63 -8.58
N GLN A 21 -20.97 14.63 -9.45
CA GLN A 21 -21.73 14.63 -10.69
C GLN A 21 -21.28 13.50 -11.64
N GLU A 22 -19.96 13.34 -11.80
CA GLU A 22 -19.41 12.27 -12.63
C GLU A 22 -19.77 10.89 -12.09
N ILE A 23 -19.65 10.71 -10.78
CA ILE A 23 -20.04 9.46 -10.13
C ILE A 23 -21.52 9.19 -10.32
N GLY A 24 -22.36 10.20 -10.10
CA GLY A 24 -23.80 10.08 -10.27
C GLY A 24 -24.20 9.67 -11.68
N GLN A 25 -23.57 10.27 -12.68
CA GLN A 25 -23.83 9.90 -14.09
C GLN A 25 -23.44 8.46 -14.36
N ALA A 26 -22.34 7.99 -13.79
CA ALA A 26 -21.89 6.61 -14.01
C ALA A 26 -22.78 5.57 -13.34
N VAL A 27 -23.38 5.89 -12.19
CA VAL A 27 -24.17 4.91 -11.40
C VAL A 27 -25.67 5.15 -11.45
N GLY A 28 -26.13 6.24 -12.07
CA GLY A 28 -27.55 6.56 -12.19
C GLY A 28 -28.17 7.22 -10.98
N LEU A 29 -27.40 8.03 -10.25
CA LEU A 29 -27.87 8.79 -9.08
C LEU A 29 -27.54 10.28 -9.24
N SER A 30 -28.33 11.12 -8.56
CA SER A 30 -27.97 12.54 -8.41
C SER A 30 -26.79 12.67 -7.43
N PRO A 31 -26.09 13.82 -7.41
CA PRO A 31 -24.90 13.99 -6.57
C PRO A 31 -25.13 13.80 -5.08
N SER A 32 -26.24 14.27 -4.54
CA SER A 32 -26.50 14.21 -3.10
C SER A 32 -26.57 12.77 -2.55
N PRO A 33 -27.33 11.85 -3.15
CA PRO A 33 -27.29 10.44 -2.73
C PRO A 33 -25.93 9.79 -2.87
N CYS A 34 -25.14 10.16 -3.89
CA CYS A 34 -23.78 9.67 -4.04
C CYS A 34 -22.92 10.09 -2.85
N TRP A 35 -22.98 11.35 -2.47
CA TRP A 35 -22.25 11.87 -1.31
C TRP A 35 -22.59 11.10 -0.04
N GLY A 36 -23.90 10.90 0.21
CA GLY A 36 -24.36 10.18 1.39
C GLY A 36 -23.85 8.75 1.46
N ARG A 37 -23.82 8.05 0.32
CA ARG A 37 -23.32 6.68 0.25
C ARG A 37 -21.82 6.62 0.48
N ILE A 38 -21.06 7.54 -0.11
CA ILE A 38 -19.61 7.62 0.09
C ILE A 38 -19.28 7.88 1.55
N ARG A 39 -19.99 8.83 2.19
CA ARG A 39 -19.80 9.13 3.61
C ARG A 39 -20.05 7.91 4.50
N LYS A 40 -21.10 7.16 4.23
CA LYS A 40 -21.39 5.93 4.99
C LYS A 40 -20.28 4.90 4.82
N MET A 41 -19.74 4.74 3.62
CA MET A 41 -18.65 3.81 3.37
C MET A 41 -17.36 4.25 4.04
N GLU A 42 -17.09 5.56 4.10
CA GLU A 42 -15.96 6.11 4.84
C GLU A 42 -16.11 5.86 6.35
N GLU A 43 -17.27 6.16 6.89
CA GLU A 43 -17.56 5.98 8.32
C GLU A 43 -17.53 4.51 8.74
N ALA A 44 -17.97 3.62 7.87
CA ALA A 44 -17.95 2.18 8.13
C ALA A 44 -16.58 1.53 7.90
N GLY A 45 -15.61 2.29 7.43
CA GLY A 45 -14.26 1.78 7.16
C GLY A 45 -14.12 0.98 5.87
N VAL A 46 -15.15 0.96 5.01
CA VAL A 46 -15.06 0.33 3.69
C VAL A 46 -14.06 1.10 2.82
N ILE A 47 -14.14 2.43 2.88
CA ILE A 47 -13.12 3.30 2.30
C ILE A 47 -12.20 3.72 3.44
N GLU A 48 -10.99 3.20 3.45
CA GLU A 48 -10.03 3.49 4.51
C GLU A 48 -9.34 4.84 4.32
N GLY A 49 -9.25 5.29 3.09
CA GLY A 49 -8.61 6.56 2.79
C GLY A 49 -8.41 6.73 1.28
N TYR A 50 -7.80 7.84 0.93
CA TYR A 50 -7.46 8.20 -0.45
C TYR A 50 -5.96 8.47 -0.51
N THR A 51 -5.34 8.01 -1.58
CA THR A 51 -3.90 8.15 -1.74
C THR A 51 -3.55 8.47 -3.18
N VAL A 52 -2.29 8.80 -3.41
CA VAL A 52 -1.77 9.03 -4.75
C VAL A 52 -0.86 7.88 -5.16
N ARG A 53 -0.91 7.54 -6.42
CA ARG A 53 0.01 6.58 -7.02
C ARG A 53 1.11 7.38 -7.69
N LEU A 54 2.34 7.21 -7.22
CA LEU A 54 3.49 7.97 -7.69
C LEU A 54 4.27 7.18 -8.74
N ASN A 55 4.91 7.91 -9.64
CA ASN A 55 5.83 7.32 -10.61
C ASN A 55 7.23 7.31 -9.98
N PRO A 56 7.79 6.14 -9.63
CA PRO A 56 9.10 6.08 -8.97
C PRO A 56 10.23 6.66 -9.81
N GLN A 57 10.15 6.50 -11.13
CA GLN A 57 11.18 7.05 -12.03
C GLN A 57 11.22 8.57 -11.98
N ALA A 58 10.05 9.21 -11.90
CA ALA A 58 9.96 10.67 -11.79
C ALA A 58 10.49 11.19 -10.46
N LEU A 59 10.58 10.33 -9.44
CA LEU A 59 11.11 10.66 -8.13
C LEU A 59 12.56 10.23 -7.94
N ASP A 60 13.22 9.85 -9.03
CA ASP A 60 14.61 9.38 -9.01
C ASP A 60 14.79 8.10 -8.18
N LEU A 61 13.76 7.24 -8.17
CA LEU A 61 13.74 5.94 -7.50
C LEU A 61 13.41 4.87 -8.54
N ALA A 62 14.28 4.74 -9.55
CA ALA A 62 14.00 3.98 -10.75
C ALA A 62 13.92 2.47 -10.55
N ASP A 63 14.60 1.94 -9.54
CA ASP A 63 14.69 0.50 -9.33
C ASP A 63 13.79 0.03 -8.20
N THR A 64 12.98 -0.98 -8.49
CA THR A 64 12.19 -1.70 -7.51
C THR A 64 12.79 -3.08 -7.32
N VAL A 65 13.06 -3.46 -6.08
CA VAL A 65 13.65 -4.75 -5.75
C VAL A 65 12.71 -5.51 -4.82
N LEU A 66 12.46 -6.77 -5.14
CA LEU A 66 11.74 -7.68 -4.26
C LEU A 66 12.76 -8.48 -3.45
N VAL A 67 12.66 -8.42 -2.14
CA VAL A 67 13.64 -9.03 -1.22
C VAL A 67 12.96 -10.11 -0.41
N GLN A 68 13.51 -11.32 -0.44
CA GLN A 68 13.08 -12.42 0.41
C GLN A 68 13.95 -12.43 1.66
N VAL A 69 13.31 -12.48 2.82
CA VAL A 69 14.01 -12.44 4.10
C VAL A 69 13.64 -13.69 4.91
N THR A 70 14.66 -14.37 5.41
CA THR A 70 14.50 -15.48 6.34
C THR A 70 15.07 -15.07 7.69
N LEU A 71 14.29 -15.28 8.74
CA LEU A 71 14.70 -14.93 10.10
C LEU A 71 15.26 -16.14 10.83
N ASP A 72 16.24 -15.91 11.69
CA ASP A 72 16.88 -16.98 12.50
C ASP A 72 15.94 -17.50 13.58
N SER A 73 14.99 -16.71 14.02
CA SER A 73 14.01 -17.06 15.06
C SER A 73 12.60 -16.77 14.58
N HIS A 74 11.68 -17.67 14.90
CA HIS A 74 10.27 -17.55 14.50
C HIS A 74 9.34 -17.32 15.69
N SER A 75 9.85 -16.81 16.80
CA SER A 75 8.98 -16.41 17.90
C SER A 75 8.08 -15.26 17.47
N ASP A 76 6.86 -15.19 18.01
CA ASP A 76 5.91 -14.14 17.69
C ASP A 76 6.50 -12.74 17.89
N ASN A 77 7.27 -12.58 18.97
CA ASN A 77 7.91 -11.31 19.31
C ASN A 77 8.95 -10.91 18.25
N THR A 78 9.73 -11.87 17.75
CA THR A 78 10.73 -11.62 16.70
C THR A 78 10.08 -11.17 15.41
N LEU A 79 9.01 -11.84 14.99
CA LEU A 79 8.28 -11.50 13.77
C LEU A 79 7.67 -10.09 13.85
N GLU A 80 7.04 -9.78 14.98
CA GLU A 80 6.44 -8.45 15.19
C GLU A 80 7.48 -7.34 15.21
N LYS A 81 8.58 -7.54 15.93
CA LYS A 81 9.66 -6.55 16.01
C LYS A 81 10.29 -6.28 14.67
N PHE A 82 10.50 -7.32 13.88
CA PHE A 82 11.05 -7.18 12.54
C PHE A 82 10.12 -6.37 11.66
N GLY A 83 8.80 -6.67 11.69
CA GLY A 83 7.81 -5.91 10.95
C GLY A 83 7.77 -4.44 11.34
N GLU A 84 7.81 -4.14 12.63
CA GLU A 84 7.84 -2.76 13.13
C GLU A 84 9.09 -2.01 12.66
N THR A 85 10.23 -2.68 12.68
CA THR A 85 11.48 -2.09 12.23
C THR A 85 11.45 -1.80 10.74
N LEU A 86 10.91 -2.72 9.94
CA LEU A 86 10.74 -2.52 8.50
C LEU A 86 9.87 -1.30 8.19
N ALA A 87 8.82 -1.10 8.98
CA ALA A 87 7.91 0.03 8.79
C ALA A 87 8.61 1.38 8.99
N SER A 88 9.72 1.40 9.72
CA SER A 88 10.51 2.63 9.96
C SER A 88 11.51 2.95 8.85
N ILE A 89 11.70 2.05 7.88
CA ILE A 89 12.65 2.24 6.79
C ILE A 89 11.92 2.83 5.57
N PRO A 90 12.23 4.08 5.17
CA PRO A 90 11.47 4.74 4.09
C PRO A 90 11.53 4.02 2.76
N GLU A 91 12.63 3.36 2.43
CA GLU A 91 12.80 2.65 1.15
C GLU A 91 11.92 1.40 1.06
N VAL A 92 11.45 0.87 2.18
CA VAL A 92 10.55 -0.29 2.21
C VAL A 92 9.11 0.19 1.98
N ILE A 93 8.56 -0.12 0.82
CA ILE A 93 7.21 0.31 0.43
C ILE A 93 6.16 -0.67 0.95
N GLU A 94 6.46 -1.96 0.87
CA GLU A 94 5.58 -3.03 1.33
C GLU A 94 6.40 -4.11 2.00
N ALA A 95 5.82 -4.72 3.04
CA ALA A 95 6.39 -5.87 3.70
C ALA A 95 5.27 -6.86 3.98
N HIS A 96 5.44 -8.10 3.52
CA HIS A 96 4.44 -9.14 3.68
C HIS A 96 5.03 -10.31 4.45
N LEU A 97 4.36 -10.72 5.52
CA LEU A 97 4.64 -11.97 6.19
C LEU A 97 4.08 -13.09 5.32
N VAL A 98 4.93 -14.04 4.94
CA VAL A 98 4.55 -15.11 4.00
C VAL A 98 4.83 -16.46 4.61
N SER A 99 4.10 -17.48 4.14
CA SER A 99 4.38 -18.88 4.46
C SER A 99 5.22 -19.48 3.34
N GLY A 100 6.06 -20.47 3.69
CA GLY A 100 6.93 -21.13 2.73
C GLY A 100 8.38 -21.10 3.18
N ASP A 101 9.31 -21.00 2.21
CA ASP A 101 10.74 -21.11 2.45
C ASP A 101 11.37 -19.89 3.11
N TYR A 102 10.70 -18.75 3.07
CA TYR A 102 11.18 -17.50 3.68
C TYR A 102 10.03 -16.84 4.47
N ASP A 103 10.36 -15.90 5.33
CA ASP A 103 9.42 -15.33 6.29
C ASP A 103 8.79 -14.03 5.83
N TYR A 104 9.56 -13.19 5.14
CA TYR A 104 9.09 -11.90 4.65
C TYR A 104 9.42 -11.71 3.18
N LEU A 105 8.50 -11.08 2.47
CA LEU A 105 8.73 -10.55 1.12
C LEU A 105 8.60 -9.04 1.20
N LEU A 106 9.66 -8.34 0.80
CA LEU A 106 9.71 -6.88 0.83
C LEU A 106 9.71 -6.32 -0.59
N ARG A 107 9.03 -5.20 -0.78
CA ARG A 107 9.19 -4.39 -1.97
C ARG A 107 9.88 -3.10 -1.57
N VAL A 108 11.09 -2.89 -2.08
CA VAL A 108 11.88 -1.69 -1.80
C VAL A 108 12.08 -0.89 -3.08
N VAL A 109 12.16 0.43 -2.95
CA VAL A 109 12.47 1.32 -4.06
C VAL A 109 13.77 2.04 -3.77
N VAL A 110 14.66 2.05 -4.77
CA VAL A 110 15.99 2.63 -4.67
C VAL A 110 16.35 3.30 -5.99
N LYS A 111 17.38 4.13 -5.99
CA LYS A 111 17.82 4.82 -7.19
C LYS A 111 18.47 3.87 -8.21
N ASP A 112 19.30 2.95 -7.71
CA ASP A 112 20.08 2.02 -8.53
C ASP A 112 20.58 0.87 -7.67
N THR A 113 21.34 -0.03 -8.27
CA THR A 113 21.91 -1.20 -7.61
C THR A 113 22.85 -0.81 -6.46
N ARG A 114 23.60 0.27 -6.63
CA ARG A 114 24.53 0.76 -5.62
C ARG A 114 23.77 1.26 -4.39
N ASP A 115 22.66 1.93 -4.58
CA ASP A 115 21.79 2.39 -3.51
C ASP A 115 21.13 1.22 -2.76
N TYR A 116 20.78 0.16 -3.49
CA TYR A 116 20.26 -1.07 -2.87
C TYR A 116 21.33 -1.74 -2.00
N GLU A 117 22.56 -1.83 -2.45
CA GLU A 117 23.65 -2.38 -1.66
C GLU A 117 23.86 -1.58 -0.36
N ARG A 118 23.79 -0.25 -0.45
CA ARG A 118 23.86 0.63 0.71
C ARG A 118 22.73 0.34 1.70
N LEU A 119 21.50 0.18 1.20
CA LEU A 119 20.33 -0.14 2.02
C LEU A 119 20.53 -1.45 2.78
N LEU A 120 21.05 -2.48 2.11
CA LEU A 120 21.32 -3.76 2.75
C LEU A 120 22.34 -3.59 3.90
N ARG A 121 23.45 -2.92 3.65
CA ARG A 121 24.53 -2.77 4.63
C ARG A 121 24.12 -1.89 5.80
N GLU A 122 23.50 -0.75 5.53
CA GLU A 122 23.24 0.26 6.53
C GLU A 122 21.97 0.05 7.33
N LYS A 123 20.97 -0.59 6.73
CA LYS A 123 19.65 -0.70 7.34
C LYS A 123 19.19 -2.14 7.53
N LEU A 124 19.14 -2.95 6.48
CA LEU A 124 18.55 -4.29 6.56
C LEU A 124 19.43 -5.27 7.36
N TYR A 125 20.74 -5.26 7.16
CA TYR A 125 21.62 -6.16 7.87
C TYR A 125 21.82 -5.78 9.34
N LYS A 126 21.43 -4.59 9.74
CA LYS A 126 21.53 -4.13 11.13
C LYS A 126 20.32 -4.47 11.98
N ILE A 127 19.28 -5.00 11.39
CA ILE A 127 18.10 -5.44 12.12
C ILE A 127 18.42 -6.75 12.83
N LYS A 128 18.19 -6.79 14.12
CA LYS A 128 18.45 -7.97 14.94
C LYS A 128 17.16 -8.63 15.42
#